data_92333c65e7b922b7910e5593e79d9d6f
#
_entry.id   92333c65e7b922b7910e5593e79d9d6f
#
_cell.length_a   1.000
_cell.length_b   1.000
_cell.length_c   1.000
_cell.angle_alpha   90.00
_cell.angle_beta   90.00
_cell.angle_gamma   90.00
#
_symmetry.space_group_name_H-M   'P 1'
#
loop_
_entity.id
_entity.type
_entity.pdbx_description
1 polymer ?
#
loop_
_entity_poly.entity_id
_entity_poly.type
_entity_poly.pdbx_seq_one_letter_code
_entity_poly.pdbx_strand_id
1 'polypeptide(L)'
;MDIGRKIRTLREAKGYSQGDVERRSGLLRSYISRVEGGYTAPSLVTLEKFAKALDVQPYQFLFNSGGRPRAISIPSHPVLSRSAARLLRIYESLPASNRRLLFSVATKLAKN
;
A
#
# COMPACT_ATOMS: atom_id res chain seq x y z
N MET A 1 -2.46 7.33 10.56
CA MET A 1 -2.57 7.41 9.10
C MET A 1 -3.96 7.01 8.67
N ASP A 2 -4.55 7.77 7.80
CA ASP A 2 -5.90 7.53 7.38
C ASP A 2 -5.92 6.98 5.94
N ILE A 3 -5.98 5.68 5.84
CA ILE A 3 -5.95 5.00 4.55
C ILE A 3 -7.21 5.31 3.75
N GLY A 4 -8.35 5.39 4.44
CA GLY A 4 -9.61 5.69 3.76
C GLY A 4 -9.60 7.06 3.12
N ARG A 5 -9.08 8.04 3.82
CA ARG A 5 -8.98 9.38 3.27
C ARG A 5 -8.03 9.40 2.07
N LYS A 6 -6.95 8.65 2.15
CA LYS A 6 -6.00 8.57 1.06
C LYS A 6 -6.64 7.97 -0.19
N ILE A 7 -7.40 6.91 0.01
CA ILE A 7 -8.14 6.28 -1.09
C ILE A 7 -9.09 7.28 -1.73
N ARG A 8 -9.83 7.99 -0.89
CA ARG A 8 -10.78 8.98 -1.40
C ARG A 8 -10.06 10.09 -2.17
N THR A 9 -8.96 10.59 -1.62
CA THR A 9 -8.20 11.65 -2.28
C THR A 9 -7.70 11.21 -3.64
N LEU A 10 -7.16 10.00 -3.72
CA LEU A 10 -6.68 9.48 -4.99
C LEU A 10 -7.82 9.25 -5.97
N ARG A 11 -8.94 8.74 -5.47
CA ARG A 11 -10.11 8.53 -6.30
C ARG A 11 -10.59 9.84 -6.92
N GLU A 12 -10.72 10.87 -6.09
CA GLU A 12 -11.19 12.16 -6.57
C GLU A 12 -10.19 12.80 -7.53
N ALA A 13 -8.91 12.62 -7.27
CA ALA A 13 -7.89 13.14 -8.16
C ALA A 13 -7.94 12.49 -9.54
N LYS A 14 -8.40 11.24 -9.60
CA LYS A 14 -8.57 10.54 -10.88
C LYS A 14 -9.89 10.86 -11.54
N GLY A 15 -10.76 11.58 -10.85
CA GLY A 15 -12.07 11.89 -11.39
C GLY A 15 -13.06 10.74 -11.33
N TYR A 16 -12.82 9.76 -10.47
CA TYR A 16 -13.69 8.60 -10.35
C TYR A 16 -14.70 8.79 -9.23
N SER A 17 -15.93 8.32 -9.48
CA SER A 17 -16.93 8.22 -8.43
C SER A 17 -16.73 6.91 -7.68
N GLN A 18 -17.44 6.77 -6.55
CA GLN A 18 -17.42 5.48 -5.84
C GLN A 18 -17.97 4.36 -6.73
N GLY A 19 -18.97 4.68 -7.53
CA GLY A 19 -19.52 3.71 -8.48
C GLY A 19 -18.51 3.30 -9.54
N ASP A 20 -17.66 4.22 -9.97
CA ASP A 20 -16.60 3.90 -10.92
C ASP A 20 -15.62 2.92 -10.30
N VAL A 21 -15.26 3.16 -9.04
CA VAL A 21 -14.33 2.27 -8.34
C VAL A 21 -14.97 0.90 -8.12
N GLU A 22 -16.26 0.87 -7.82
CA GLU A 22 -16.97 -0.40 -7.69
C GLU A 22 -16.84 -1.23 -8.97
N ARG A 23 -17.09 -0.60 -10.09
CA ARG A 23 -17.01 -1.31 -11.37
C ARG A 23 -15.59 -1.76 -11.68
N ARG A 24 -14.62 -0.95 -11.31
CA ARG A 24 -13.23 -1.26 -11.64
C ARG A 24 -12.59 -2.26 -10.67
N SER A 25 -13.06 -2.29 -9.43
CA SER A 25 -12.45 -3.13 -8.40
C SER A 25 -13.24 -4.40 -8.10
N GLY A 26 -14.52 -4.39 -8.37
CA GLY A 26 -15.40 -5.47 -7.93
C GLY A 26 -15.82 -5.35 -6.48
N LEU A 27 -15.40 -4.30 -5.80
CA LEU A 27 -15.81 -4.08 -4.40
C LEU A 27 -17.14 -3.36 -4.37
N LEU A 28 -17.98 -3.71 -3.39
CA LEU A 28 -19.28 -3.08 -3.26
C LEU A 28 -19.12 -1.60 -2.90
N ARG A 29 -19.96 -0.77 -3.50
CA ARG A 29 -19.94 0.65 -3.23
C ARG A 29 -20.13 0.98 -1.75
N SER A 30 -21.01 0.24 -1.09
CA SER A 30 -21.22 0.45 0.35
C SER A 30 -19.98 0.17 1.15
N TYR A 31 -19.20 -0.82 0.75
CA TYR A 31 -17.94 -1.13 1.40
C TYR A 31 -16.92 -0.01 1.14
N ILE A 32 -16.84 0.44 -0.11
CA ILE A 32 -15.94 1.54 -0.49
C ILE A 32 -16.25 2.77 0.36
N SER A 33 -17.53 3.08 0.52
CA SER A 33 -17.95 4.23 1.31
C SER A 33 -17.49 4.09 2.76
N ARG A 34 -17.62 2.89 3.33
CA ARG A 34 -17.21 2.67 4.72
C ARG A 34 -15.70 2.77 4.89
N VAL A 35 -14.95 2.28 3.92
CA VAL A 35 -13.50 2.40 3.96
C VAL A 35 -13.08 3.87 3.89
N GLU A 36 -13.67 4.61 2.96
CA GLU A 36 -13.35 6.02 2.80
C GLU A 36 -13.73 6.83 4.03
N GLY A 37 -14.78 6.42 4.71
CA GLY A 37 -15.22 7.09 5.92
C GLY A 37 -14.46 6.70 7.18
N GLY A 38 -13.56 5.75 7.07
CA GLY A 38 -12.77 5.32 8.22
C GLY A 38 -13.49 4.31 9.12
N TYR A 39 -14.62 3.79 8.69
CA TYR A 39 -15.40 2.85 9.50
C TYR A 39 -14.89 1.43 9.44
N THR A 40 -14.09 1.12 8.46
CA THR A 40 -13.50 -0.19 8.34
C THR A 40 -12.15 -0.06 7.65
N ALA A 41 -11.23 -0.94 8.02
CA ALA A 41 -9.90 -0.94 7.44
C ALA A 41 -9.81 -2.04 6.40
N PRO A 42 -9.30 -1.75 5.21
CA PRO A 42 -9.16 -2.77 4.18
C PRO A 42 -7.99 -3.70 4.49
N SER A 43 -8.12 -4.95 4.08
CA SER A 43 -7.02 -5.89 4.14
C SER A 43 -6.01 -5.54 3.04
N LEU A 44 -4.86 -6.20 3.08
CA LEU A 44 -3.86 -5.99 2.04
C LEU A 44 -4.40 -6.36 0.67
N VAL A 45 -5.14 -7.48 0.59
CA VAL A 45 -5.74 -7.90 -0.67
C VAL A 45 -6.70 -6.84 -1.19
N THR A 46 -7.50 -6.29 -0.29
CA THR A 46 -8.45 -5.24 -0.68
C THR A 46 -7.74 -3.97 -1.11
N LEU A 47 -6.65 -3.62 -0.42
CA LEU A 47 -5.85 -2.47 -0.83
C LEU A 47 -5.29 -2.66 -2.24
N GLU A 48 -4.89 -3.87 -2.57
CA GLU A 48 -4.42 -4.15 -3.92
C GLU A 48 -5.53 -3.96 -4.95
N LYS A 49 -6.76 -4.32 -4.60
CA LYS A 49 -7.89 -4.10 -5.49
C LYS A 49 -8.16 -2.61 -5.69
N PHE A 50 -8.10 -1.83 -4.62
CA PHE A 50 -8.23 -0.38 -4.73
C PHE A 50 -7.12 0.21 -5.61
N ALA A 51 -5.90 -0.24 -5.37
CA ALA A 51 -4.76 0.28 -6.12
C ALA A 51 -4.91 0.01 -7.61
N LYS A 52 -5.32 -1.19 -7.94
CA LYS A 52 -5.51 -1.56 -9.34
C LYS A 52 -6.64 -0.75 -9.95
N ALA A 53 -7.74 -0.58 -9.23
CA ALA A 53 -8.87 0.19 -9.73
C ALA A 53 -8.51 1.66 -9.94
N LEU A 54 -7.67 2.20 -9.09
CA LEU A 54 -7.25 3.60 -9.17
C LEU A 54 -5.99 3.80 -9.99
N ASP A 55 -5.43 2.70 -10.49
CA ASP A 55 -4.22 2.75 -11.31
C ASP A 55 -3.07 3.41 -10.56
N VAL A 56 -2.90 3.03 -9.32
CA VAL A 56 -1.82 3.49 -8.46
C VAL A 56 -1.17 2.29 -7.80
N GLN A 57 -0.07 2.53 -7.12
CA GLN A 57 0.65 1.47 -6.42
C GLN A 57 0.14 1.35 -4.99
N PRO A 58 0.02 0.14 -4.46
CA PRO A 58 -0.51 -0.04 -3.11
C PRO A 58 0.25 0.75 -2.04
N TYR A 59 1.55 0.94 -2.21
CA TYR A 59 2.32 1.67 -1.21
C TYR A 59 1.86 3.12 -1.07
N GLN A 60 1.22 3.65 -2.10
CA GLN A 60 0.77 5.04 -2.05
C GLN A 60 -0.30 5.27 -1.00
N PHE A 61 -0.99 4.22 -0.58
CA PHE A 61 -1.96 4.32 0.49
C PHE A 61 -1.31 4.32 1.86
N LEU A 62 -0.09 3.85 1.95
CA LEU A 62 0.60 3.66 3.23
C LEU A 62 1.46 4.85 3.62
N PHE A 63 1.76 5.71 2.69
CA PHE A 63 2.56 6.90 2.96
C PHE A 63 1.68 8.12 2.91
N ASN A 64 1.75 8.91 3.95
CA ASN A 64 0.83 10.04 4.06
C ASN A 64 1.49 11.38 3.91
N SER A 65 2.61 11.46 3.33
CA SER A 65 3.31 12.73 3.19
C SER A 65 3.00 13.37 1.86
N GLY A 66 1.74 13.66 1.66
CA GLY A 66 1.35 14.31 0.42
C GLY A 66 1.67 13.48 -0.79
N GLY A 67 1.69 12.19 -0.64
CA GLY A 67 1.95 11.32 -1.74
C GLY A 67 3.40 11.25 -2.13
N ARG A 68 4.25 11.92 -1.43
CA ARG A 68 5.65 11.82 -1.75
C ARG A 68 6.28 10.70 -0.98
N PRO A 69 6.75 9.70 -1.65
CA PRO A 69 7.42 8.60 -0.97
C PRO A 69 8.81 9.01 -0.56
N ARG A 70 8.94 10.20 -0.13
CA ARG A 70 10.24 10.65 0.27
C ARG A 70 10.76 9.93 1.48
N ALA A 71 9.84 9.40 2.24
CA ALA A 71 10.22 8.58 3.34
C ALA A 71 10.98 7.37 2.89
N ILE A 72 10.70 6.98 1.68
CA ILE A 72 11.40 5.86 1.13
C ILE A 72 12.69 6.29 0.56
N SER A 73 12.91 7.55 0.51
CA SER A 73 14.19 7.94 0.04
C SER A 73 15.15 7.29 0.99
N ILE A 74 15.44 6.12 0.65
CA ILE A 74 16.43 5.36 1.29
C ILE A 74 17.62 6.25 1.33
N PRO A 75 18.09 6.48 2.50
CA PRO A 75 19.29 7.27 2.61
C PRO A 75 20.30 6.64 1.72
N SER A 76 20.80 7.40 0.86
CA SER A 76 21.84 6.91 0.00
C SER A 76 23.11 6.66 0.77
N HIS A 77 23.13 6.88 2.07
CA HIS A 77 24.30 6.53 2.84
C HIS A 77 24.18 5.11 3.33
N PRO A 78 25.31 4.48 3.58
CA PRO A 78 25.34 3.06 3.89
C PRO A 78 24.83 2.70 5.27
N VAL A 79 24.53 3.66 6.09
CA VAL A 79 24.08 3.38 7.44
C VAL A 79 22.63 2.94 7.39
N LEU A 80 22.40 1.70 7.71
CA LEU A 80 21.05 1.18 7.76
C LEU A 80 20.41 1.58 9.06
N SER A 81 19.11 1.89 9.00
CA SER A 81 18.36 2.12 10.21
C SER A 81 18.30 0.84 11.03
N ARG A 82 17.94 0.95 12.29
CA ARG A 82 17.79 -0.23 13.13
C ARG A 82 16.78 -1.20 12.56
N SER A 83 15.70 -0.65 12.02
CA SER A 83 14.66 -1.48 11.42
C SER A 83 15.18 -2.24 10.22
N ALA A 84 15.94 -1.57 9.37
CA ALA A 84 16.48 -2.22 8.19
C ALA A 84 17.50 -3.30 8.56
N ALA A 85 18.35 -3.01 9.52
CA ALA A 85 19.34 -3.99 9.98
C ALA A 85 18.66 -5.20 10.59
N ARG A 86 17.60 -4.96 11.36
CA ARG A 86 16.85 -6.04 11.98
C ARG A 86 16.16 -6.90 10.93
N LEU A 87 15.57 -6.26 9.94
CA LEU A 87 14.92 -6.98 8.87
C LEU A 87 15.90 -7.83 8.10
N LEU A 88 17.09 -7.31 7.85
CA LEU A 88 18.11 -8.04 7.15
C LEU A 88 18.54 -9.28 7.92
N ARG A 89 18.69 -9.16 9.24
CA ARG A 89 19.04 -10.31 10.06
C ARG A 89 17.95 -11.38 10.03
N ILE A 90 16.71 -10.95 10.09
CA ILE A 90 15.59 -11.88 10.02
C ILE A 90 15.60 -12.58 8.68
N TYR A 91 15.82 -11.83 7.62
CA TYR A 91 15.85 -12.37 6.27
C TYR A 91 16.94 -13.44 6.15
N GLU A 92 18.12 -13.16 6.67
CA GLU A 92 19.24 -14.08 6.57
C GLU A 92 19.03 -15.34 7.38
N SER A 93 18.21 -15.28 8.42
CA SER A 93 17.94 -16.44 9.25
C SER A 93 16.85 -17.34 8.69
N LEU A 94 16.17 -16.92 7.65
CA LEU A 94 15.06 -17.69 7.11
C LEU A 94 15.51 -18.78 6.15
N PRO A 95 14.76 -19.89 6.09
CA PRO A 95 14.99 -20.89 5.04
C PRO A 95 14.76 -20.28 3.66
N ALA A 96 15.35 -20.88 2.65
CA ALA A 96 15.27 -20.36 1.30
C ALA A 96 13.84 -20.15 0.81
N SER A 97 12.95 -21.08 1.13
CA SER A 97 11.55 -20.94 0.71
C SER A 97 10.88 -19.74 1.35
N ASN A 98 11.17 -19.49 2.62
CA ASN A 98 10.60 -18.35 3.33
C ASN A 98 11.22 -17.05 2.89
N ARG A 99 12.49 -17.05 2.53
CA ARG A 99 13.13 -15.87 1.97
C ARG A 99 12.44 -15.44 0.69
N ARG A 100 12.11 -16.41 -0.14
CA ARG A 100 11.45 -16.14 -1.41
C ARG A 100 10.09 -15.55 -1.19
N LEU A 101 9.35 -16.07 -0.22
CA LEU A 101 8.04 -15.55 0.11
C LEU A 101 8.15 -14.11 0.64
N LEU A 102 9.06 -13.88 1.56
CA LEU A 102 9.27 -12.54 2.11
C LEU A 102 9.66 -11.55 1.02
N PHE A 103 10.55 -11.94 0.15
CA PHE A 103 11.00 -11.10 -0.93
C PHE A 103 9.85 -10.76 -1.87
N SER A 104 9.01 -11.73 -2.15
CA SER A 104 7.84 -11.52 -3.00
C SER A 104 6.88 -10.51 -2.38
N VAL A 105 6.60 -10.65 -1.09
CA VAL A 105 5.73 -9.72 -0.40
C VAL A 105 6.35 -8.32 -0.35
N ALA A 106 7.61 -8.24 -0.01
CA ALA A 106 8.29 -6.97 0.07
C ALA A 106 8.33 -6.29 -1.30
N THR A 107 8.52 -7.05 -2.35
CA THR A 107 8.54 -6.52 -3.70
C THR A 107 7.17 -5.97 -4.07
N LYS A 108 6.10 -6.66 -3.68
CA LYS A 108 4.76 -6.18 -3.95
C LYS A 108 4.47 -4.87 -3.22
N LEU A 109 4.97 -4.75 -1.99
CA LEU A 109 4.71 -3.55 -1.20
C LEU A 109 5.54 -2.37 -1.66
N ALA A 110 6.74 -2.62 -2.11
CA ALA A 110 7.67 -1.56 -2.49
C ALA A 110 7.65 -1.25 -3.97
N LYS A 111 7.17 -2.18 -4.75
CA LYS A 111 7.25 -2.05 -6.17
C LYS A 111 6.17 -1.17 -6.73
N ASN A 112 6.48 -0.51 -7.74
CA ASN A 112 5.56 0.35 -8.45
C ASN A 112 4.83 -0.37 -9.52
#